data_058925258481578e3e97d7c95aba0fb4
#
_entry.id   058925258481578e3e97d7c95aba0fb4
#
_cell.length_a   1.000
_cell.length_b   1.000
_cell.length_c   1.000
_cell.angle_alpha   90.00
_cell.angle_beta   90.00
_cell.angle_gamma   90.00
#
_symmetry.space_group_name_H-M   'P 1'
#
loop_
_entity.id
_entity.type
_entity.pdbx_description
1 polymer ?
#
loop_
_entity_poly.entity_id
_entity_poly.type
_entity_poly.pdbx_seq_one_letter_code
_entity_poly.pdbx_strand_id
1 'polypeptide(L)'
;LEDLATIRQIVERLGEDGLVAVDAENQVDMENAAQAEAFCKRAGEGKEAVQTIIAVKDDGGFMRYDLEASEGTLKVRQGYVAWSNGEPVEKETDEYQAYAWNYSGKGYLFFEKYQPPGYDGFSGHTAIRVKPLDQDCRELNQKYIMPVGYRLNNMFLEDWSENDYGNLNFYDIFEPMYQMKYGKRLDVE
;
A
#
# COMPACT_ATOMS: atom_id res chain seq x y z
N LEU A 1 -3.11 -7.03 -19.31
CA LEU A 1 -3.51 -8.35 -18.83
C LEU A 1 -4.94 -8.25 -18.30
N GLU A 2 -5.92 -8.67 -19.06
CA GLU A 2 -7.33 -8.66 -18.64
C GLU A 2 -7.71 -9.96 -17.89
N ASP A 3 -6.74 -10.83 -17.64
CA ASP A 3 -6.99 -12.15 -17.09
C ASP A 3 -6.37 -12.29 -15.68
N LEU A 4 -7.24 -12.40 -14.70
CA LEU A 4 -6.89 -12.63 -13.30
C LEU A 4 -5.99 -13.87 -13.12
N ALA A 5 -6.19 -14.92 -13.95
CA ALA A 5 -5.36 -16.11 -13.87
C ALA A 5 -3.90 -15.83 -14.23
N THR A 6 -3.67 -14.98 -15.21
CA THR A 6 -2.32 -14.55 -15.60
C THR A 6 -1.69 -13.67 -14.51
N ILE A 7 -2.43 -12.74 -13.94
CA ILE A 7 -1.93 -11.92 -12.82
C ILE A 7 -1.54 -12.82 -11.65
N ARG A 8 -2.39 -13.80 -11.31
CA ARG A 8 -2.09 -14.77 -10.25
C ARG A 8 -0.81 -15.53 -10.50
N GLN A 9 -0.62 -16.05 -11.72
CA GLN A 9 0.62 -16.77 -12.09
C GLN A 9 1.86 -15.89 -11.96
N ILE A 10 1.77 -14.60 -12.30
CA ILE A 10 2.88 -13.66 -12.14
C ILE A 10 3.18 -13.44 -10.66
N VAL A 11 2.15 -13.22 -9.84
CA VAL A 11 2.31 -13.02 -8.38
C VAL A 11 2.93 -14.26 -7.73
N GLU A 12 2.40 -15.45 -8.04
CA GLU A 12 2.92 -16.73 -7.55
C GLU A 12 4.39 -16.92 -7.96
N ARG A 13 4.73 -16.62 -9.21
CA ARG A 13 6.10 -16.74 -9.71
C ARG A 13 7.07 -15.81 -9.00
N LEU A 14 6.68 -14.55 -8.78
CA LEU A 14 7.48 -13.61 -7.99
C LEU A 14 7.64 -14.09 -6.54
N GLY A 15 6.60 -14.70 -5.98
CA GLY A 15 6.65 -15.33 -4.67
C GLY A 15 7.63 -16.50 -4.58
N GLU A 16 7.65 -17.38 -5.60
CA GLU A 16 8.64 -18.48 -5.71
C GLU A 16 10.08 -17.97 -5.78
N ASP A 17 10.29 -16.81 -6.41
CA ASP A 17 11.59 -16.14 -6.46
C ASP A 17 11.93 -15.41 -5.14
N GLY A 18 11.10 -15.55 -4.11
CA GLY A 18 11.32 -15.03 -2.75
C GLY A 18 10.90 -13.58 -2.55
N LEU A 19 10.22 -12.96 -3.52
CA LEU A 19 9.74 -11.60 -3.41
C LEU A 19 8.39 -11.54 -2.68
N VAL A 20 8.13 -10.44 -1.99
CA VAL A 20 6.78 -10.10 -1.54
C VAL A 20 6.05 -9.51 -2.73
N ALA A 21 5.03 -10.21 -3.20
CA ALA A 21 4.30 -9.84 -4.40
C ALA A 21 2.79 -9.85 -4.16
N VAL A 22 2.08 -8.93 -4.80
CA VAL A 22 0.63 -8.80 -4.67
C VAL A 22 0.03 -8.28 -5.98
N ASP A 23 -1.25 -8.51 -6.17
CA ASP A 23 -2.04 -7.88 -7.20
C ASP A 23 -2.46 -6.46 -6.78
N ALA A 24 -2.12 -5.46 -7.59
CA ALA A 24 -2.44 -4.07 -7.32
C ALA A 24 -3.95 -3.78 -7.33
N GLU A 25 -4.73 -4.58 -8.05
CA GLU A 25 -6.19 -4.44 -8.15
C GLU A 25 -6.96 -5.40 -7.23
N ASN A 26 -6.25 -6.27 -6.49
CA ASN A 26 -6.82 -6.85 -5.30
C ASN A 26 -7.52 -8.20 -5.34
N GLN A 27 -7.22 -9.09 -6.21
CA GLN A 27 -7.98 -10.35 -6.21
C GLN A 27 -7.12 -11.59 -5.96
N VAL A 28 -5.83 -11.37 -5.72
CA VAL A 28 -4.85 -12.41 -5.42
C VAL A 28 -4.22 -12.13 -4.06
N ASP A 29 -4.07 -13.15 -3.25
CA ASP A 29 -3.39 -13.01 -1.96
C ASP A 29 -1.93 -12.61 -2.16
N MET A 30 -1.40 -11.87 -1.19
CA MET A 30 0.01 -11.50 -1.17
C MET A 30 0.88 -12.73 -0.93
N GLU A 31 1.80 -12.97 -1.82
CA GLU A 31 2.86 -13.97 -1.63
C GLU A 31 3.91 -13.44 -0.64
N ASN A 32 4.42 -14.33 0.18
CA ASN A 32 5.42 -14.02 1.22
C ASN A 32 5.00 -12.92 2.20
N ALA A 33 3.71 -12.76 2.47
CA ALA A 33 3.16 -11.75 3.37
C ALA A 33 3.79 -11.74 4.76
N ALA A 34 4.24 -12.89 5.25
CA ALA A 34 4.93 -13.01 6.54
C ALA A 34 6.24 -12.19 6.58
N GLN A 35 6.93 -12.03 5.44
CA GLN A 35 8.14 -11.19 5.36
C GLN A 35 7.77 -9.71 5.51
N ALA A 36 6.71 -9.25 4.84
CA ALA A 36 6.22 -7.89 4.98
C ALA A 36 5.73 -7.58 6.41
N GLU A 37 5.04 -8.52 7.03
CA GLU A 37 4.62 -8.40 8.43
C GLU A 37 5.80 -8.34 9.39
N ALA A 38 6.82 -9.17 9.18
CA ALA A 38 8.04 -9.16 9.98
C ALA A 38 8.80 -7.83 9.84
N PHE A 39 8.87 -7.30 8.61
CA PHE A 39 9.42 -5.97 8.36
C PHE A 39 8.67 -4.91 9.18
N CYS A 40 7.35 -4.87 9.08
CA CYS A 40 6.53 -3.89 9.80
C CYS A 40 6.71 -3.95 11.32
N LYS A 41 6.79 -5.14 11.89
CA LYS A 41 7.04 -5.33 13.34
C LYS A 41 8.41 -4.81 13.75
N ARG A 42 9.46 -5.17 13.01
CA ARG A 42 10.82 -4.70 13.29
C ARG A 42 10.94 -3.18 13.18
N ALA A 43 10.36 -2.62 12.10
CA ALA A 43 10.33 -1.18 11.89
C ALA A 43 9.58 -0.45 13.02
N GLY A 44 8.43 -0.98 13.47
CA GLY A 44 7.67 -0.45 14.60
C GLY A 44 8.40 -0.52 15.95
N GLU A 45 9.36 -1.44 16.08
CA GLU A 45 10.26 -1.54 17.22
C GLU A 45 11.51 -0.62 17.12
N GLY A 46 11.59 0.19 16.07
CA GLY A 46 12.75 1.06 15.80
C GLY A 46 14.00 0.33 15.31
N LYS A 47 13.87 -0.96 14.94
CA LYS A 47 14.98 -1.79 14.46
C LYS A 47 15.20 -1.60 12.98
N GLU A 48 16.46 -1.76 12.54
CA GLU A 48 16.79 -1.81 11.12
C GLU A 48 16.06 -2.96 10.43
N ALA A 49 15.42 -2.64 9.29
CA ALA A 49 14.73 -3.60 8.46
C ALA A 49 14.63 -3.09 7.01
N VAL A 50 14.66 -4.01 6.06
CA VAL A 50 14.48 -3.71 4.64
C VAL A 50 13.45 -4.67 4.05
N GLN A 51 12.64 -4.17 3.10
CA GLN A 51 11.66 -4.98 2.39
C GLN A 51 11.38 -4.39 1.02
N THR A 52 11.34 -5.25 0.01
CA THR A 52 10.80 -4.92 -1.31
C THR A 52 9.41 -5.54 -1.46
N ILE A 53 8.45 -4.75 -1.94
CA ILE A 53 7.09 -5.19 -2.26
C ILE A 53 6.81 -4.87 -3.72
N ILE A 54 6.33 -5.86 -4.47
CA ILE A 54 5.96 -5.75 -5.88
C ILE A 54 4.43 -5.83 -6.00
N ALA A 55 3.84 -4.83 -6.63
CA ALA A 55 2.41 -4.82 -6.95
C ALA A 55 2.21 -4.95 -8.45
N VAL A 56 1.73 -6.10 -8.88
CA VAL A 56 1.45 -6.40 -10.30
C VAL A 56 0.20 -5.67 -10.74
N LYS A 57 0.28 -4.94 -11.85
CA LYS A 57 -0.82 -4.17 -12.42
C LYS A 57 -1.50 -4.91 -13.58
N ASP A 58 -2.71 -4.49 -13.90
CA ASP A 58 -3.53 -5.03 -15.00
C ASP A 58 -2.89 -4.84 -16.39
N ASP A 59 -2.06 -3.81 -16.57
CA ASP A 59 -1.31 -3.55 -17.80
C ASP A 59 -0.04 -4.43 -17.96
N GLY A 60 0.24 -5.29 -16.98
CA GLY A 60 1.43 -6.15 -16.95
C GLY A 60 2.68 -5.47 -16.42
N GLY A 61 2.63 -4.19 -16.13
CA GLY A 61 3.65 -3.50 -15.37
C GLY A 61 3.52 -3.77 -13.87
N PHE A 62 4.41 -3.20 -13.09
CA PHE A 62 4.30 -3.30 -11.64
C PHE A 62 4.84 -2.06 -10.93
N MET A 63 4.24 -1.77 -9.80
CA MET A 63 4.81 -0.85 -8.84
C MET A 63 5.80 -1.61 -7.96
N ARG A 64 6.95 -1.00 -7.73
CA ARG A 64 7.96 -1.50 -6.81
C ARG A 64 8.09 -0.53 -5.64
N TYR A 65 8.07 -1.06 -4.45
CA TYR A 65 8.31 -0.33 -3.21
C TYR A 65 9.52 -0.95 -2.52
N ASP A 66 10.64 -0.23 -2.47
CA ASP A 66 11.78 -0.57 -1.63
C ASP A 66 11.70 0.25 -0.34
N LEU A 67 11.56 -0.43 0.77
CA LEU A 67 11.34 0.13 2.09
C LEU A 67 12.54 -0.13 2.98
N GLU A 68 13.06 0.89 3.62
CA GLU A 68 14.17 0.82 4.56
C GLU A 68 13.79 1.53 5.86
N ALA A 69 13.71 0.78 6.95
CA ALA A 69 13.42 1.31 8.27
C ALA A 69 14.69 1.37 9.10
N SER A 70 14.91 2.46 9.80
CA SER A 70 16.01 2.65 10.73
C SER A 70 15.65 3.71 11.77
N GLU A 71 15.91 3.42 13.05
CA GLU A 71 15.73 4.38 14.14
C GLU A 71 14.36 5.09 14.17
N GLY A 72 13.30 4.37 13.83
CA GLY A 72 11.92 4.89 13.79
C GLY A 72 11.60 5.71 12.53
N THR A 73 12.52 5.85 11.59
CA THR A 73 12.29 6.47 10.28
C THR A 73 11.99 5.41 9.23
N LEU A 74 11.28 5.79 8.17
CA LEU A 74 11.01 4.97 7.01
C LEU A 74 11.46 5.71 5.74
N LYS A 75 12.43 5.14 5.04
CA LYS A 75 12.83 5.58 3.71
C LYS A 75 12.10 4.73 2.68
N VAL A 76 11.55 5.39 1.67
CA VAL A 76 10.77 4.77 0.60
C VAL A 76 11.39 5.13 -0.72
N ARG A 77 11.68 4.12 -1.54
CA ARG A 77 11.92 4.27 -2.96
C ARG A 77 10.81 3.54 -3.69
N GLN A 78 10.07 4.25 -4.51
CA GLN A 78 8.97 3.68 -5.29
C GLN A 78 9.17 4.00 -6.77
N GLY A 79 8.79 3.07 -7.63
CA GLY A 79 8.90 3.23 -9.06
C GLY A 79 7.92 2.35 -9.80
N TYR A 80 7.54 2.80 -10.99
CA TYR A 80 6.75 2.02 -11.92
C TYR A 80 7.67 1.34 -12.93
N VAL A 81 7.53 0.04 -13.09
CA VAL A 81 8.26 -0.73 -14.10
C VAL A 81 7.28 -1.14 -15.20
N ALA A 82 7.57 -0.70 -16.40
CA ALA A 82 6.82 -1.05 -17.60
C ALA A 82 7.68 -1.93 -18.51
N TRP A 83 7.04 -2.63 -19.43
CA TRP A 83 7.71 -3.40 -20.47
C TRP A 83 7.93 -2.54 -21.71
N SER A 84 9.14 -2.53 -22.24
CA SER A 84 9.47 -1.89 -23.50
C SER A 84 10.32 -2.84 -24.34
N ASN A 85 9.82 -3.23 -25.52
CA ASN A 85 10.47 -4.20 -26.42
C ASN A 85 10.81 -5.54 -25.71
N GLY A 86 9.98 -5.98 -24.76
CA GLY A 86 10.19 -7.21 -24.01
C GLY A 86 11.16 -7.10 -22.82
N GLU A 87 11.70 -5.91 -22.57
CA GLU A 87 12.59 -5.65 -21.44
C GLU A 87 11.89 -4.79 -20.37
N PRO A 88 12.14 -5.05 -19.07
CA PRO A 88 11.60 -4.20 -18.00
C PRO A 88 12.35 -2.86 -18.00
N VAL A 89 11.59 -1.78 -18.00
CA VAL A 89 12.11 -0.41 -17.93
C VAL A 89 11.49 0.29 -16.74
N GLU A 90 12.31 0.68 -15.78
CA GLU A 90 11.87 1.50 -14.67
C GLU A 90 11.56 2.92 -15.15
N LYS A 91 10.37 3.38 -14.84
CA LYS A 91 9.88 4.73 -15.11
C LYS A 91 9.47 5.38 -13.79
N GLU A 92 9.50 6.68 -13.73
CA GLU A 92 8.96 7.45 -12.60
C GLU A 92 9.42 6.93 -11.23
N THR A 93 10.72 6.98 -10.99
CA THR A 93 11.27 6.67 -9.67
C THR A 93 11.19 7.86 -8.74
N ASP A 94 10.75 7.63 -7.53
CA ASP A 94 10.69 8.61 -6.46
C ASP A 94 11.33 8.03 -5.18
N GLU A 95 12.15 8.82 -4.51
CA GLU A 95 12.82 8.42 -3.28
C GLU A 95 12.68 9.52 -2.23
N TYR A 96 12.21 9.14 -1.05
CA TYR A 96 12.00 10.07 0.04
C TYR A 96 12.04 9.40 1.40
N GLN A 97 12.29 10.17 2.44
CA GLN A 97 11.98 9.76 3.81
C GLN A 97 10.53 10.09 4.09
N ALA A 98 9.76 9.12 4.54
CA ALA A 98 8.37 9.32 4.89
C ALA A 98 8.24 10.41 5.96
N TYR A 99 7.36 11.37 5.71
CA TYR A 99 6.99 12.41 6.68
C TYR A 99 6.33 11.79 7.92
N ALA A 100 5.45 10.83 7.68
CA ALA A 100 4.78 10.05 8.70
C ALA A 100 4.55 8.63 8.20
N TRP A 101 4.59 7.65 9.08
CA TRP A 101 4.28 6.27 8.75
C TRP A 101 3.79 5.50 9.99
N ASN A 102 3.05 4.42 9.75
CA ASN A 102 2.60 3.53 10.81
C ASN A 102 2.25 2.14 10.26
N TYR A 103 2.23 1.17 11.16
CA TYR A 103 1.69 -0.15 10.95
C TYR A 103 0.52 -0.39 11.90
N SER A 104 -0.68 -0.52 11.37
CA SER A 104 -1.88 -0.69 12.18
C SER A 104 -2.02 -2.11 12.71
N GLY A 105 -2.69 -2.26 13.87
CA GLY A 105 -3.04 -3.58 14.42
C GLY A 105 -3.92 -4.44 13.50
N LYS A 106 -4.54 -3.83 12.50
CA LYS A 106 -5.35 -4.50 11.47
C LYS A 106 -4.56 -4.97 10.25
N GLY A 107 -3.25 -4.73 10.22
CA GLY A 107 -2.34 -5.23 9.20
C GLY A 107 -2.15 -4.32 8.01
N TYR A 108 -2.32 -3.01 8.18
CA TYR A 108 -2.01 -2.01 7.16
C TYR A 108 -0.72 -1.28 7.48
N LEU A 109 0.22 -1.29 6.53
CA LEU A 109 1.35 -0.37 6.49
C LEU A 109 0.93 0.83 5.66
N PHE A 110 1.07 2.03 6.20
CA PHE A 110 0.86 3.25 5.45
C PHE A 110 1.94 4.29 5.75
N PHE A 111 2.22 5.11 4.77
CA PHE A 111 3.22 6.17 4.83
C PHE A 111 2.80 7.36 3.98
N GLU A 112 3.20 8.52 4.43
CA GLU A 112 2.93 9.81 3.82
C GLU A 112 4.24 10.46 3.38
N LYS A 113 4.29 10.94 2.13
CA LYS A 113 5.52 11.45 1.54
C LYS A 113 5.96 12.78 2.17
N TYR A 114 5.04 13.74 2.29
CA TYR A 114 5.34 15.06 2.81
C TYR A 114 4.08 15.78 3.30
N GLN A 115 4.28 16.82 4.11
CA GLN A 115 3.20 17.70 4.56
C GLN A 115 3.42 19.09 3.96
N PRO A 116 2.59 19.53 3.00
CA PRO A 116 2.68 20.89 2.47
C PRO A 116 2.40 21.93 3.57
N PRO A 117 3.11 23.07 3.58
CA PRO A 117 2.84 24.13 4.55
C PRO A 117 1.39 24.63 4.46
N GLY A 118 0.71 24.69 5.60
CA GLY A 118 -0.69 25.15 5.69
C GLY A 118 -1.72 24.17 5.15
N TYR A 119 -1.33 22.96 4.76
CA TYR A 119 -2.23 21.91 4.31
C TYR A 119 -2.56 20.96 5.46
N ASP A 120 -3.85 20.71 5.67
CA ASP A 120 -4.37 19.87 6.74
C ASP A 120 -5.01 18.57 6.20
N GLY A 121 -4.38 17.93 5.27
CA GLY A 121 -4.81 16.67 4.67
C GLY A 121 -3.67 15.64 4.67
N PHE A 122 -3.85 14.57 3.89
CA PHE A 122 -2.82 13.58 3.61
C PHE A 122 -2.22 13.86 2.24
N SER A 123 -0.91 13.82 2.13
CA SER A 123 -0.22 14.14 0.88
C SER A 123 0.77 13.04 0.48
N GLY A 124 0.64 12.56 -0.76
CA GLY A 124 1.51 11.53 -1.32
C GLY A 124 1.58 10.26 -0.46
N HIS A 125 0.45 9.80 0.05
CA HIS A 125 0.39 8.65 0.95
C HIS A 125 0.02 7.36 0.23
N THR A 126 0.46 6.24 0.80
CA THR A 126 0.21 4.88 0.34
C THR A 126 -0.20 4.02 1.51
N ALA A 127 -1.17 3.15 1.32
CA ALA A 127 -1.55 2.11 2.27
C ALA A 127 -1.38 0.73 1.63
N ILE A 128 -0.67 -0.16 2.32
CA ILE A 128 -0.41 -1.53 1.88
C ILE A 128 -1.00 -2.48 2.91
N ARG A 129 -1.92 -3.35 2.49
CA ARG A 129 -2.39 -4.44 3.33
C ARG A 129 -1.39 -5.59 3.30
N VAL A 130 -0.79 -5.90 4.43
CA VAL A 130 0.22 -6.96 4.55
C VAL A 130 -0.36 -8.29 5.08
N LYS A 131 -1.66 -8.34 5.30
CA LYS A 131 -2.38 -9.57 5.66
C LYS A 131 -3.27 -10.02 4.52
N PRO A 132 -3.50 -11.33 4.34
CA PRO A 132 -4.45 -11.83 3.36
C PRO A 132 -5.83 -11.19 3.55
N LEU A 133 -6.54 -10.97 2.47
CA LEU A 133 -7.94 -10.59 2.51
C LEU A 133 -8.78 -11.82 2.85
N ASP A 134 -9.76 -11.66 3.73
CA ASP A 134 -10.80 -12.68 3.89
C ASP A 134 -11.73 -12.70 2.67
N GLN A 135 -12.63 -13.68 2.63
CA GLN A 135 -13.54 -13.84 1.51
C GLN A 135 -14.49 -12.64 1.37
N ASP A 136 -14.99 -12.11 2.47
CA ASP A 136 -15.91 -10.96 2.45
C ASP A 136 -15.24 -9.72 1.89
N CYS A 137 -13.97 -9.49 2.24
CA CYS A 137 -13.17 -8.41 1.68
C CYS A 137 -12.95 -8.55 0.17
N ARG A 138 -12.79 -9.77 -0.34
CA ARG A 138 -12.66 -10.03 -1.78
C ARG A 138 -13.96 -9.79 -2.52
N GLU A 139 -15.09 -10.23 -1.97
CA GLU A 139 -16.41 -9.98 -2.52
C GLU A 139 -16.73 -8.48 -2.60
N LEU A 140 -16.23 -7.71 -1.63
CA LEU A 140 -16.32 -6.26 -1.60
C LEU A 140 -15.22 -5.56 -2.41
N ASN A 141 -14.39 -6.29 -3.15
CA ASN A 141 -13.31 -5.76 -3.99
C ASN A 141 -12.33 -4.85 -3.22
N GLN A 142 -12.00 -5.19 -1.99
CA GLN A 142 -11.00 -4.44 -1.21
C GLN A 142 -9.60 -4.62 -1.80
N LYS A 143 -8.78 -3.61 -1.69
CA LYS A 143 -7.45 -3.56 -2.30
C LYS A 143 -6.34 -3.82 -1.29
N TYR A 144 -5.31 -4.57 -1.73
CA TYR A 144 -4.09 -4.74 -0.96
C TYR A 144 -3.24 -3.48 -0.92
N ILE A 145 -3.15 -2.78 -2.05
CA ILE A 145 -2.38 -1.55 -2.16
C ILE A 145 -3.30 -0.43 -2.61
N MET A 146 -3.28 0.64 -1.84
CA MET A 146 -3.99 1.86 -2.15
C MET A 146 -2.99 3.01 -2.28
N PRO A 147 -2.57 3.34 -3.50
CA PRO A 147 -2.01 4.65 -3.74
C PRO A 147 -3.15 5.65 -3.61
N VAL A 148 -3.15 6.40 -2.52
CA VAL A 148 -4.34 7.19 -2.17
C VAL A 148 -4.26 8.61 -2.62
N GLY A 149 -3.20 9.06 -3.21
CA GLY A 149 -3.07 10.36 -3.82
C GLY A 149 -4.04 11.42 -3.31
N TYR A 150 -4.32 12.38 -4.13
CA TYR A 150 -5.20 13.50 -3.82
C TYR A 150 -6.67 13.10 -3.52
N ARG A 151 -7.12 11.91 -3.86
CA ARG A 151 -8.53 11.53 -3.73
C ARG A 151 -8.98 11.45 -2.28
N LEU A 152 -8.20 10.84 -1.39
CA LEU A 152 -8.54 10.82 0.03
C LEU A 152 -8.43 12.19 0.69
N ASN A 153 -7.61 13.07 0.15
CA ASN A 153 -7.44 14.42 0.67
C ASN A 153 -8.67 15.31 0.48
N ASN A 154 -9.48 15.01 -0.52
CA ASN A 154 -10.61 15.84 -0.94
C ASN A 154 -11.96 15.12 -0.82
N MET A 155 -11.98 13.91 -0.29
CA MET A 155 -13.23 13.17 -0.11
C MET A 155 -13.92 13.57 1.19
N PHE A 156 -15.16 13.98 1.07
CA PHE A 156 -16.07 14.06 2.21
C PHE A 156 -16.56 12.65 2.57
N LEU A 157 -16.84 12.40 3.84
CA LEU A 157 -17.28 11.08 4.31
C LEU A 157 -18.51 10.54 3.57
N GLU A 158 -19.42 11.41 3.20
CA GLU A 158 -20.61 11.11 2.41
C GLU A 158 -20.32 10.56 1.01
N ASP A 159 -19.16 10.90 0.42
CA ASP A 159 -18.77 10.44 -0.91
C ASP A 159 -18.27 8.98 -0.90
N TRP A 160 -18.00 8.44 0.27
CA TRP A 160 -17.48 7.08 0.42
C TRP A 160 -18.51 6.01 0.12
N SER A 161 -19.79 6.30 0.32
CA SER A 161 -20.87 5.34 0.09
C SER A 161 -21.24 5.19 -1.39
N GLU A 162 -20.85 6.12 -2.26
CA GLU A 162 -21.30 6.21 -3.65
C GLU A 162 -20.21 5.95 -4.68
N ASN A 163 -18.96 5.84 -4.28
CA ASN A 163 -17.86 5.62 -5.22
C ASN A 163 -17.23 4.22 -5.07
N ASP A 164 -16.28 3.91 -5.96
CA ASP A 164 -15.56 2.63 -5.98
C ASP A 164 -14.81 2.29 -4.68
N TYR A 165 -14.68 3.25 -3.78
CA TYR A 165 -14.09 3.06 -2.46
C TYR A 165 -15.12 2.71 -1.38
N GLY A 166 -16.41 2.75 -1.67
CA GLY A 166 -17.47 2.36 -0.72
C GLY A 166 -17.35 0.93 -0.20
N ASN A 167 -16.61 0.09 -0.92
CA ASN A 167 -16.31 -1.28 -0.54
C ASN A 167 -15.02 -1.41 0.28
N LEU A 168 -14.29 -0.33 0.48
CA LEU A 168 -13.13 -0.34 1.37
C LEU A 168 -13.64 -0.23 2.79
N ASN A 169 -13.08 -1.02 3.67
CA ASN A 169 -13.34 -0.84 5.08
C ASN A 169 -12.67 0.47 5.54
N PHE A 170 -13.46 1.54 5.49
CA PHE A 170 -13.03 2.89 5.85
C PHE A 170 -12.32 2.91 7.21
N TYR A 171 -12.90 2.26 8.20
CA TYR A 171 -12.34 2.23 9.55
C TYR A 171 -11.03 1.46 9.64
N ASP A 172 -10.83 0.47 8.78
CA ASP A 172 -9.59 -0.32 8.78
C ASP A 172 -8.42 0.39 8.14
N ILE A 173 -8.70 1.31 7.22
CA ILE A 173 -7.68 1.99 6.42
C ILE A 173 -7.54 3.44 6.84
N PHE A 174 -8.61 4.21 6.81
CA PHE A 174 -8.56 5.65 7.01
C PHE A 174 -8.45 6.04 8.49
N GLU A 175 -9.17 5.37 9.38
CA GLU A 175 -9.10 5.68 10.82
C GLU A 175 -7.68 5.55 11.38
N PRO A 176 -6.91 4.48 11.12
CA PRO A 176 -5.52 4.41 11.54
C PRO A 176 -4.64 5.54 11.00
N MET A 177 -4.82 5.94 9.74
CA MET A 177 -4.10 7.08 9.15
C MET A 177 -4.47 8.39 9.85
N TYR A 178 -5.75 8.60 10.08
CA TYR A 178 -6.27 9.79 10.76
C TYR A 178 -5.75 9.87 12.21
N GLN A 179 -5.82 8.76 12.95
CA GLN A 179 -5.33 8.67 14.32
C GLN A 179 -3.82 8.93 14.41
N MET A 180 -3.04 8.40 13.46
CA MET A 180 -1.62 8.67 13.38
C MET A 180 -1.33 10.16 13.20
N LYS A 181 -2.04 10.81 12.29
CA LYS A 181 -1.77 12.21 11.94
C LYS A 181 -2.24 13.19 13.00
N TYR A 182 -3.41 12.96 13.57
CA TYR A 182 -4.08 13.90 14.46
C TYR A 182 -4.07 13.50 15.93
N GLY A 183 -3.58 12.30 16.26
CA GLY A 183 -3.52 11.76 17.62
C GLY A 183 -4.89 11.50 18.28
N LYS A 184 -5.95 11.47 17.50
CA LYS A 184 -7.32 11.24 17.98
C LYS A 184 -8.09 10.35 17.00
N ARG A 185 -9.14 9.70 17.51
CA ARG A 185 -10.05 8.92 16.68
C ARG A 185 -10.89 9.83 15.79
N LEU A 186 -11.27 9.32 14.63
CA LEU A 186 -12.24 9.98 13.79
C LEU A 186 -13.64 9.81 14.43
N ASP A 187 -14.25 10.91 14.85
CA ASP A 187 -15.64 10.93 15.27
C ASP A 187 -16.52 11.04 14.02
N VAL A 188 -17.19 9.94 13.72
CA VAL A 188 -18.22 9.89 12.67
C VAL A 188 -19.55 9.78 13.41
N GLU A 189 -20.29 10.88 13.52
CA GLU A 189 -21.68 10.87 13.97
C GLU A 189 -22.61 10.39 12.86
#